data_bf642ce343c89c3b5f2f01f8602c7f59
#
_entry.id   bf642ce343c89c3b5f2f01f8602c7f59
#
_cell.length_a   1.000
_cell.length_b   1.000
_cell.length_c   1.000
_cell.angle_alpha   90.00
_cell.angle_beta   90.00
_cell.angle_gamma   90.00
#
_symmetry.space_group_name_H-M   'P 1'
#
loop_
_entity.id
_entity.type
_entity.pdbx_description
1 polymer ?
#
loop_
_entity_poly.entity_id
_entity_poly.type
_entity_poly.pdbx_seq_one_letter_code
_entity_poly.pdbx_strand_id
1 'polypeptide(L)'
;EAMAQVSSYAMSDMFYLPPGTIPPMVMPFDPTASVPLCLVVVSNPEMNEQELYDIAYYELRNKLQSISGVIAPAVYGGKLRRILAYVEADKLEAYGLTLMDVQASLRKQNVLIPAGSIKIGRQDLQIFTNAIPEKIEELNSTPIRVIDGVPVLMSDVGEVKNASQIQSNIVHINGSRQVYIPIYRQPGANTIEIVDRINKQLSTILVRLKNERAEDPKMKSLVLSVAMDQSVGVRSSIKSLQLAGALGALLAGLVVL
;
A
#
# COMPACT_ATOMS: atom_id res chain seq x y z
N GLU A 1 11.70 9.84 26.00
CA GLU A 1 11.25 10.09 27.38
C GLU A 1 9.89 10.83 27.39
N ALA A 2 9.75 12.00 26.76
CA ALA A 2 8.50 12.77 26.70
C ALA A 2 7.32 11.99 26.12
N MET A 3 7.53 11.20 25.06
CA MET A 3 6.49 10.39 24.43
C MET A 3 5.94 9.31 25.37
N ALA A 4 6.81 8.68 26.15
CA ALA A 4 6.41 7.68 27.15
C ALA A 4 5.55 8.32 28.27
N GLN A 5 5.95 9.52 28.71
CA GLN A 5 5.16 10.27 29.72
C GLN A 5 3.80 10.67 29.19
N VAL A 6 3.70 11.23 27.98
CA VAL A 6 2.43 11.59 27.36
C VAL A 6 1.53 10.36 27.18
N SER A 7 2.08 9.24 26.72
CA SER A 7 1.33 7.99 26.61
C SER A 7 0.83 7.49 27.97
N SER A 8 1.66 7.59 29.01
CA SER A 8 1.29 7.18 30.37
C SER A 8 0.13 8.04 30.93
N TYR A 9 0.21 9.36 30.75
CA TYR A 9 -0.88 10.27 31.18
C TYR A 9 -2.16 10.01 30.39
N ALA A 10 -2.07 9.90 29.07
CA ALA A 10 -3.22 9.62 28.22
C ALA A 10 -3.91 8.29 28.56
N MET A 11 -3.13 7.26 28.97
CA MET A 11 -3.69 5.99 29.43
C MET A 11 -4.28 6.08 30.83
N SER A 12 -3.74 6.89 31.74
CA SER A 12 -4.32 7.08 33.07
C SER A 12 -5.67 7.80 33.02
N ASP A 13 -5.86 8.70 32.04
CA ASP A 13 -7.12 9.42 31.86
C ASP A 13 -8.25 8.55 31.31
N MET A 14 -7.94 7.34 30.81
CA MET A 14 -8.95 6.39 30.36
C MET A 14 -9.99 6.03 31.43
N PHE A 15 -9.62 6.09 32.72
CA PHE A 15 -10.54 5.84 33.82
C PHE A 15 -11.69 6.85 33.92
N TYR A 16 -11.50 8.04 33.37
CA TYR A 16 -12.49 9.11 33.38
C TYR A 16 -13.37 9.14 32.12
N LEU A 17 -13.07 8.27 31.14
CA LEU A 17 -13.80 8.20 29.87
C LEU A 17 -14.90 7.15 29.91
N PRO A 18 -15.95 7.29 29.08
CA PRO A 18 -17.05 6.32 29.02
C PRO A 18 -16.56 4.90 28.69
N PRO A 19 -17.23 3.86 29.18
CA PRO A 19 -16.94 2.48 28.83
C PRO A 19 -16.98 2.26 27.31
N GLY A 20 -16.01 1.56 26.77
CA GLY A 20 -15.91 1.30 25.32
C GLY A 20 -15.12 2.35 24.52
N THR A 21 -14.57 3.37 25.18
CA THR A 21 -13.65 4.32 24.53
C THR A 21 -12.39 3.60 24.06
N ILE A 22 -12.00 3.82 22.80
CA ILE A 22 -10.77 3.27 22.24
C ILE A 22 -9.57 3.96 22.89
N PRO A 23 -8.53 3.22 23.32
CA PRO A 23 -7.31 3.79 23.91
C PRO A 23 -6.68 4.85 22.99
N PRO A 24 -6.23 5.99 23.54
CA PRO A 24 -5.58 7.03 22.77
C PRO A 24 -4.25 6.54 22.19
N MET A 25 -4.00 6.84 20.92
CA MET A 25 -2.73 6.55 20.27
C MET A 25 -1.91 7.83 20.17
N VAL A 26 -0.77 7.85 20.85
CA VAL A 26 0.17 8.97 20.79
C VAL A 26 1.18 8.72 19.67
N MET A 27 1.18 9.59 18.66
CA MET A 27 2.13 9.52 17.55
C MET A 27 3.01 10.76 17.52
N PRO A 28 4.34 10.60 17.39
CA PRO A 28 5.22 11.74 17.17
C PRO A 28 4.94 12.34 15.79
N PHE A 29 4.84 13.64 15.73
CA PHE A 29 4.69 14.38 14.49
C PHE A 29 5.95 15.22 14.24
N ASP A 30 6.62 14.92 13.12
CA ASP A 30 7.74 15.74 12.63
C ASP A 30 7.27 16.50 11.37
N PRO A 31 7.04 17.82 11.47
CA PRO A 31 6.58 18.61 10.33
C PRO A 31 7.57 18.58 9.16
N THR A 32 8.86 18.40 9.42
CA THR A 32 9.88 18.32 8.36
C THR A 32 9.89 16.98 7.63
N ALA A 33 9.40 15.92 8.26
CA ALA A 33 9.25 14.59 7.67
C ALA A 33 7.86 14.37 7.05
N SER A 34 6.93 15.32 7.24
CA SER A 34 5.54 15.20 6.75
C SER A 34 5.37 15.57 5.28
N VAL A 35 6.36 16.21 4.68
CA VAL A 35 6.35 16.55 3.25
C VAL A 35 7.13 15.47 2.49
N PRO A 36 6.56 14.91 1.40
CA PRO A 36 7.26 13.87 0.65
C PRO A 36 8.53 14.43 -0.02
N LEU A 37 9.62 13.69 0.04
CA LEU A 37 10.90 14.02 -0.60
C LEU A 37 10.78 14.03 -2.12
N CYS A 38 10.09 13.03 -2.63
CA CYS A 38 9.80 12.87 -4.04
C CYS A 38 8.56 12.01 -4.25
N LEU A 39 8.02 12.05 -5.45
CA LEU A 39 6.90 11.22 -5.87
C LEU A 39 7.41 10.24 -6.91
N VAL A 40 7.36 8.95 -6.62
CA VAL A 40 7.67 7.91 -7.61
C VAL A 40 6.41 7.58 -8.38
N VAL A 41 6.44 7.84 -9.67
CA VAL A 41 5.31 7.68 -10.59
C VAL A 41 5.43 6.36 -11.31
N VAL A 42 4.30 5.66 -11.41
CA VAL A 42 4.13 4.46 -12.22
C VAL A 42 3.20 4.79 -13.36
N SER A 43 3.70 4.69 -14.58
CA SER A 43 2.93 4.99 -15.79
C SER A 43 3.05 3.90 -16.83
N ASN A 44 1.93 3.63 -17.50
CA ASN A 44 1.87 2.72 -18.63
C ASN A 44 0.63 3.04 -19.46
N PRO A 45 0.75 3.35 -20.76
CA PRO A 45 -0.38 3.67 -21.61
C PRO A 45 -1.29 2.47 -21.95
N GLU A 46 -0.78 1.25 -21.79
CA GLU A 46 -1.50 0.01 -22.14
C GLU A 46 -2.21 -0.64 -20.94
N MET A 47 -1.92 -0.18 -19.71
CA MET A 47 -2.48 -0.70 -18.48
C MET A 47 -3.64 0.15 -17.99
N ASN A 48 -4.64 -0.51 -17.43
CA ASN A 48 -5.72 0.19 -16.75
C ASN A 48 -5.31 0.63 -15.32
N GLU A 49 -6.14 1.47 -14.69
CA GLU A 49 -5.86 2.03 -13.36
C GLU A 49 -5.72 0.96 -12.26
N GLN A 50 -6.35 -0.20 -12.41
CA GLN A 50 -6.29 -1.30 -11.45
C GLN A 50 -4.95 -2.04 -11.57
N GLU A 51 -4.52 -2.32 -12.80
CA GLU A 51 -3.22 -2.96 -13.08
C GLU A 51 -2.06 -2.09 -12.60
N LEU A 52 -2.13 -0.77 -12.86
CA LEU A 52 -1.12 0.18 -12.38
C LEU A 52 -1.05 0.23 -10.84
N TYR A 53 -2.22 0.23 -10.19
CA TYR A 53 -2.28 0.21 -8.73
C TYR A 53 -1.68 -1.08 -8.15
N ASP A 54 -2.00 -2.23 -8.73
CA ASP A 54 -1.49 -3.53 -8.29
C ASP A 54 0.05 -3.57 -8.35
N ILE A 55 0.64 -3.12 -9.46
CA ILE A 55 2.10 -3.03 -9.60
C ILE A 55 2.70 -2.08 -8.55
N ALA A 56 2.10 -0.89 -8.40
CA ALA A 56 2.59 0.11 -7.46
C ALA A 56 2.52 -0.39 -6.00
N TYR A 57 1.41 -1.01 -5.61
CA TYR A 57 1.15 -1.39 -4.23
C TYR A 57 1.85 -2.68 -3.82
N TYR A 58 1.72 -3.74 -4.61
CA TYR A 58 2.22 -5.07 -4.23
C TYR A 58 3.70 -5.27 -4.56
N GLU A 59 4.20 -4.63 -5.62
CA GLU A 59 5.55 -4.89 -6.11
C GLU A 59 6.51 -3.73 -5.84
N LEU A 60 6.18 -2.52 -6.34
CA LEU A 60 7.08 -1.38 -6.28
C LEU A 60 7.23 -0.84 -4.86
N ARG A 61 6.13 -0.66 -4.13
CA ARG A 61 6.13 -0.11 -2.77
C ARG A 61 7.06 -0.88 -1.84
N ASN A 62 6.99 -2.21 -1.87
CA ASN A 62 7.82 -3.06 -1.02
C ASN A 62 9.31 -2.93 -1.37
N LYS A 63 9.63 -2.84 -2.66
CA LYS A 63 11.02 -2.62 -3.15
C LYS A 63 11.54 -1.24 -2.74
N LEU A 64 10.71 -0.21 -2.76
CA LEU A 64 11.08 1.13 -2.29
C LEU A 64 11.27 1.19 -0.77
N GLN A 65 10.43 0.51 0.00
CA GLN A 65 10.59 0.43 1.46
C GLN A 65 11.85 -0.30 1.92
N SER A 66 12.44 -1.15 1.08
CA SER A 66 13.72 -1.79 1.38
C SER A 66 14.92 -0.85 1.32
N ILE A 67 14.75 0.37 0.78
CA ILE A 67 15.80 1.38 0.73
C ILE A 67 15.93 2.03 2.11
N SER A 68 17.14 1.98 2.68
CA SER A 68 17.40 2.56 4.01
C SER A 68 17.04 4.05 4.07
N GLY A 69 16.30 4.45 5.08
CA GLY A 69 15.87 5.82 5.31
C GLY A 69 14.55 6.20 4.59
N VAL A 70 13.97 5.30 3.80
CA VAL A 70 12.72 5.51 3.06
C VAL A 70 11.51 5.07 3.87
N ILE A 71 10.45 5.86 3.79
CA ILE A 71 9.08 5.51 4.20
C ILE A 71 8.19 5.70 2.98
N ALA A 72 7.54 4.63 2.52
CA ALA A 72 6.59 4.62 1.41
C ALA A 72 5.22 4.09 1.91
N PRO A 73 4.40 4.95 2.55
CA PRO A 73 3.23 4.49 3.32
C PRO A 73 2.07 4.04 2.45
N ALA A 74 1.81 4.73 1.35
CA ALA A 74 0.60 4.58 0.56
C ALA A 74 0.85 4.74 -0.94
N VAL A 75 -0.12 4.30 -1.72
CA VAL A 75 -0.20 4.49 -3.17
C VAL A 75 -1.40 5.39 -3.45
N TYR A 76 -1.22 6.40 -4.28
CA TYR A 76 -2.26 7.34 -4.67
C TYR A 76 -2.57 7.25 -6.16
N GLY A 77 -3.84 7.43 -6.49
CA GLY A 77 -4.36 7.19 -7.83
C GLY A 77 -4.66 5.71 -8.08
N GLY A 78 -5.17 5.42 -9.27
CA GLY A 78 -5.55 4.06 -9.63
C GLY A 78 -6.80 3.54 -8.91
N LYS A 79 -7.06 2.25 -9.04
CA LYS A 79 -8.21 1.57 -8.44
C LYS A 79 -7.74 0.34 -7.67
N LEU A 80 -8.02 0.31 -6.38
CA LEU A 80 -7.71 -0.85 -5.57
C LEU A 80 -8.63 -2.01 -5.92
N ARG A 81 -8.05 -3.12 -6.38
CA ARG A 81 -8.78 -4.34 -6.70
C ARG A 81 -9.48 -4.89 -5.45
N ARG A 82 -10.75 -5.26 -5.60
CA ARG A 82 -11.56 -5.94 -4.59
C ARG A 82 -12.43 -6.99 -5.25
N ILE A 83 -12.66 -8.07 -4.55
CA ILE A 83 -13.73 -9.01 -4.87
C ILE A 83 -14.94 -8.53 -4.10
N LEU A 84 -15.98 -8.11 -4.82
CA LEU A 84 -17.19 -7.58 -4.24
C LEU A 84 -18.35 -8.57 -4.43
N ALA A 85 -19.03 -8.87 -3.33
CA ALA A 85 -20.29 -9.62 -3.33
C ALA A 85 -21.44 -8.60 -3.34
N TYR A 86 -22.11 -8.49 -4.47
CA TYR A 86 -23.32 -7.69 -4.64
C TYR A 86 -24.52 -8.53 -4.24
N VAL A 87 -25.28 -8.05 -3.29
CA VAL A 87 -26.40 -8.78 -2.69
C VAL A 87 -27.68 -7.99 -2.91
N GLU A 88 -28.76 -8.66 -3.34
CA GLU A 88 -30.06 -8.07 -3.57
C GLU A 88 -30.90 -8.20 -2.29
N ALA A 89 -31.36 -7.06 -1.76
CA ALA A 89 -32.10 -7.00 -0.50
C ALA A 89 -33.40 -7.82 -0.54
N ASP A 90 -34.15 -7.73 -1.65
CA ASP A 90 -35.40 -8.45 -1.83
C ASP A 90 -35.23 -9.96 -1.82
N LYS A 91 -34.12 -10.46 -2.38
CA LYS A 91 -33.78 -11.88 -2.36
C LYS A 91 -33.35 -12.36 -0.97
N LEU A 92 -32.59 -11.53 -0.24
CA LEU A 92 -32.27 -11.85 1.15
C LEU A 92 -33.52 -11.96 2.02
N GLU A 93 -34.46 -11.05 1.88
CA GLU A 93 -35.71 -11.05 2.62
C GLU A 93 -36.55 -12.28 2.26
N ALA A 94 -36.65 -12.62 0.99
CA ALA A 94 -37.38 -13.80 0.51
C ALA A 94 -36.90 -15.11 1.13
N TYR A 95 -35.58 -15.23 1.37
CA TYR A 95 -34.96 -16.40 2.03
C TYR A 95 -34.80 -16.25 3.56
N GLY A 96 -35.27 -15.15 4.15
CA GLY A 96 -35.08 -14.87 5.59
C GLY A 96 -33.62 -14.79 6.01
N LEU A 97 -32.77 -14.27 5.11
CA LEU A 97 -31.33 -14.13 5.29
C LEU A 97 -30.95 -12.67 5.61
N THR A 98 -29.87 -12.50 6.31
CA THR A 98 -29.26 -11.19 6.59
C THR A 98 -27.94 -11.05 5.85
N LEU A 99 -27.47 -9.80 5.69
CA LEU A 99 -26.15 -9.52 5.15
C LEU A 99 -25.02 -10.15 5.98
N MET A 100 -25.25 -10.28 7.30
CA MET A 100 -24.30 -10.94 8.21
C MET A 100 -24.16 -12.45 7.92
N ASP A 101 -25.25 -13.12 7.53
CA ASP A 101 -25.22 -14.53 7.13
C ASP A 101 -24.34 -14.73 5.90
N VAL A 102 -24.49 -13.85 4.89
CA VAL A 102 -23.66 -13.87 3.69
C VAL A 102 -22.19 -13.65 4.04
N GLN A 103 -21.90 -12.62 4.84
CA GLN A 103 -20.53 -12.31 5.25
C GLN A 103 -19.90 -13.46 6.04
N ALA A 104 -20.63 -14.06 6.97
CA ALA A 104 -20.14 -15.19 7.78
C ALA A 104 -19.84 -16.42 6.91
N SER A 105 -20.68 -16.68 5.92
CA SER A 105 -20.50 -17.82 5.01
C SER A 105 -19.29 -17.64 4.10
N LEU A 106 -19.15 -16.47 3.45
CA LEU A 106 -18.00 -16.17 2.61
C LEU A 106 -16.68 -16.20 3.40
N ARG A 107 -16.68 -15.73 4.66
CA ARG A 107 -15.51 -15.82 5.54
C ARG A 107 -15.12 -17.26 5.87
N LYS A 108 -16.07 -18.15 6.08
CA LYS A 108 -15.80 -19.57 6.39
C LYS A 108 -15.16 -20.30 5.21
N GLN A 109 -15.45 -19.90 4.00
CA GLN A 109 -14.90 -20.53 2.79
C GLN A 109 -13.56 -19.94 2.33
N ASN A 110 -13.10 -18.83 2.92
CA ASN A 110 -11.83 -18.21 2.58
C ASN A 110 -10.82 -18.39 3.71
N VAL A 111 -10.52 -19.65 4.03
CA VAL A 111 -9.65 -20.01 5.16
C VAL A 111 -8.62 -21.04 4.73
N LEU A 112 -7.38 -20.82 5.14
CA LEU A 112 -6.29 -21.79 5.08
C LEU A 112 -6.08 -22.37 6.47
N ILE A 113 -6.43 -23.67 6.67
CA ILE A 113 -6.37 -24.32 7.97
C ILE A 113 -5.16 -25.25 8.01
N PRO A 114 -4.20 -25.06 8.94
CA PRO A 114 -3.12 -26.01 9.13
C PRO A 114 -3.70 -27.34 9.65
N ALA A 115 -3.50 -28.43 8.91
CA ALA A 115 -4.00 -29.75 9.22
C ALA A 115 -2.97 -30.62 9.98
N GLY A 116 -1.75 -30.12 10.17
CA GLY A 116 -0.66 -30.83 10.84
C GLY A 116 0.61 -30.91 9.99
N SER A 117 1.52 -31.80 10.36
CA SER A 117 2.73 -32.08 9.60
C SER A 117 2.95 -33.58 9.40
N ILE A 118 3.62 -33.92 8.31
CA ILE A 118 4.05 -35.31 8.01
C ILE A 118 5.55 -35.31 7.75
N LYS A 119 6.23 -36.26 8.38
CA LYS A 119 7.66 -36.51 8.14
C LYS A 119 7.85 -37.49 7.00
N ILE A 120 8.55 -37.05 5.95
CA ILE A 120 8.96 -37.90 4.83
C ILE A 120 10.49 -37.87 4.77
N GLY A 121 11.09 -38.94 5.22
CA GLY A 121 12.53 -39.04 5.38
C GLY A 121 13.08 -38.00 6.36
N ARG A 122 13.89 -37.01 5.86
CA ARG A 122 14.48 -35.92 6.65
C ARG A 122 13.68 -34.61 6.57
N GLN A 123 12.60 -34.59 5.80
CA GLN A 123 11.79 -33.38 5.61
C GLN A 123 10.53 -33.47 6.46
N ASP A 124 10.19 -32.37 7.13
CA ASP A 124 8.92 -32.17 7.82
C ASP A 124 8.05 -31.27 6.95
N LEU A 125 7.01 -31.84 6.36
CA LEU A 125 6.10 -31.16 5.44
C LEU A 125 4.84 -30.75 6.20
N GLN A 126 4.53 -29.45 6.21
CA GLN A 126 3.28 -28.97 6.75
C GLN A 126 2.14 -29.21 5.77
N ILE A 127 1.05 -29.76 6.28
CA ILE A 127 -0.17 -30.02 5.52
C ILE A 127 -1.18 -28.94 5.85
N PHE A 128 -1.74 -28.34 4.80
CA PHE A 128 -2.80 -27.34 4.91
C PHE A 128 -4.04 -27.83 4.17
N THR A 129 -5.20 -27.64 4.80
CA THR A 129 -6.48 -27.71 4.10
C THR A 129 -6.77 -26.34 3.51
N ASN A 130 -6.73 -26.25 2.20
CA ASN A 130 -7.00 -25.00 1.49
C ASN A 130 -8.48 -24.95 1.09
N ALA A 131 -9.24 -24.07 1.74
CA ALA A 131 -10.63 -23.78 1.38
C ALA A 131 -10.75 -22.46 0.58
N ILE A 132 -9.62 -21.87 0.18
CA ILE A 132 -9.61 -20.65 -0.62
C ILE A 132 -9.99 -21.00 -2.05
N PRO A 133 -11.04 -20.39 -2.63
CA PRO A 133 -11.41 -20.60 -4.02
C PRO A 133 -10.30 -20.19 -4.97
N GLU A 134 -10.03 -20.99 -5.98
CA GLU A 134 -9.04 -20.65 -7.03
C GLU A 134 -9.60 -19.64 -8.03
N LYS A 135 -10.89 -19.70 -8.28
CA LYS A 135 -11.60 -18.81 -9.20
C LYS A 135 -12.67 -18.02 -8.46
N ILE A 136 -12.85 -16.78 -8.88
CA ILE A 136 -13.86 -15.87 -8.27
C ILE A 136 -15.28 -16.41 -8.49
N GLU A 137 -15.51 -17.07 -9.62
CA GLU A 137 -16.80 -17.67 -9.98
C GLU A 137 -17.23 -18.75 -8.99
N GLU A 138 -16.29 -19.46 -8.38
CA GLU A 138 -16.56 -20.51 -7.38
C GLU A 138 -17.24 -19.92 -6.12
N LEU A 139 -16.96 -18.65 -5.80
CA LEU A 139 -17.61 -17.95 -4.70
C LEU A 139 -19.13 -17.81 -4.90
N ASN A 140 -19.62 -17.81 -6.13
CA ASN A 140 -21.06 -17.80 -6.42
C ASN A 140 -21.75 -19.10 -6.04
N SER A 141 -21.00 -20.20 -5.97
CA SER A 141 -21.50 -21.51 -5.53
C SER A 141 -21.41 -21.73 -4.02
N THR A 142 -21.01 -20.70 -3.27
CA THR A 142 -20.89 -20.78 -1.81
C THR A 142 -22.27 -20.93 -1.17
N PRO A 143 -22.53 -21.99 -0.35
CA PRO A 143 -23.77 -22.11 0.39
C PRO A 143 -23.82 -21.11 1.55
N ILE A 144 -24.86 -20.27 1.56
CA ILE A 144 -25.09 -19.27 2.62
C ILE A 144 -25.79 -19.95 3.81
N ARG A 145 -26.88 -20.67 3.55
CA ARG A 145 -27.68 -21.40 4.55
C ARG A 145 -28.40 -22.59 3.89
N VAL A 146 -28.69 -23.60 4.68
CA VAL A 146 -29.58 -24.68 4.26
C VAL A 146 -30.96 -24.41 4.83
N ILE A 147 -31.96 -24.34 3.97
CA ILE A 147 -33.40 -24.13 4.30
C ILE A 147 -34.16 -25.33 3.80
N ASP A 148 -34.85 -26.01 4.70
CA ASP A 148 -35.65 -27.22 4.39
C ASP A 148 -34.87 -28.32 3.61
N GLY A 149 -33.58 -28.43 3.93
CA GLY A 149 -32.69 -29.41 3.28
C GLY A 149 -32.11 -28.94 1.92
N VAL A 150 -32.49 -27.77 1.44
CA VAL A 150 -31.98 -27.18 0.19
C VAL A 150 -30.96 -26.08 0.51
N PRO A 151 -29.73 -26.15 -0.02
CA PRO A 151 -28.75 -25.08 0.17
C PRO A 151 -29.14 -23.85 -0.67
N VAL A 152 -29.22 -22.69 -0.01
CA VAL A 152 -29.29 -21.38 -0.69
C VAL A 152 -27.87 -20.92 -0.98
N LEU A 153 -27.55 -20.73 -2.23
CA LEU A 153 -26.21 -20.35 -2.69
C LEU A 153 -26.06 -18.82 -2.77
N MET A 154 -24.81 -18.36 -2.86
CA MET A 154 -24.51 -16.94 -3.09
C MET A 154 -25.15 -16.44 -4.39
N SER A 155 -25.19 -17.26 -5.45
CA SER A 155 -25.86 -16.97 -6.73
C SER A 155 -27.37 -16.72 -6.62
N ASP A 156 -28.02 -17.29 -5.59
CA ASP A 156 -29.47 -17.13 -5.40
C ASP A 156 -29.81 -15.76 -4.82
N VAL A 157 -28.90 -15.18 -4.05
CA VAL A 157 -29.11 -13.89 -3.35
C VAL A 157 -28.33 -12.72 -3.96
N GLY A 158 -27.41 -13.02 -4.89
CA GLY A 158 -26.58 -11.99 -5.52
C GLY A 158 -25.50 -12.55 -6.42
N GLU A 159 -24.42 -11.80 -6.60
CA GLU A 159 -23.28 -12.23 -7.44
C GLU A 159 -21.95 -11.71 -6.85
N VAL A 160 -20.89 -12.48 -7.05
CA VAL A 160 -19.53 -12.09 -6.70
C VAL A 160 -18.76 -11.74 -7.96
N LYS A 161 -18.16 -10.56 -7.98
CA LYS A 161 -17.40 -10.03 -9.13
C LYS A 161 -16.02 -9.54 -8.74
N ASN A 162 -15.08 -9.69 -9.67
CA ASN A 162 -13.83 -8.95 -9.64
C ASN A 162 -14.13 -7.48 -9.97
N ALA A 163 -13.98 -6.62 -9.00
CA ALA A 163 -14.31 -5.21 -9.11
C ALA A 163 -13.22 -4.36 -8.45
N SER A 164 -13.46 -3.09 -8.30
CA SER A 164 -12.59 -2.17 -7.57
C SER A 164 -13.35 -1.49 -6.46
N GLN A 165 -12.63 -1.14 -5.41
CA GLN A 165 -13.13 -0.25 -4.38
C GLN A 165 -13.59 1.07 -5.02
N ILE A 166 -14.56 1.73 -4.41
CA ILE A 166 -14.97 3.09 -4.82
C ILE A 166 -13.73 3.99 -4.81
N GLN A 167 -13.47 4.60 -5.97
CA GLN A 167 -12.29 5.44 -6.14
C GLN A 167 -12.51 6.76 -5.41
N SER A 168 -11.69 7.04 -4.40
CA SER A 168 -11.72 8.27 -3.59
C SER A 168 -10.74 9.33 -4.08
N ASN A 169 -9.75 8.94 -4.86
CA ASN A 169 -8.73 9.86 -5.39
C ASN A 169 -8.43 9.56 -6.86
N ILE A 170 -8.27 10.62 -7.64
CA ILE A 170 -7.89 10.55 -9.05
C ILE A 170 -6.63 11.38 -9.22
N VAL A 171 -5.61 10.78 -9.83
CA VAL A 171 -4.32 11.41 -10.06
C VAL A 171 -4.09 11.58 -11.56
N HIS A 172 -3.75 12.79 -11.96
CA HIS A 172 -3.31 13.11 -13.31
C HIS A 172 -1.87 13.61 -13.27
N ILE A 173 -1.01 12.99 -14.07
CA ILE A 173 0.36 13.41 -14.27
C ILE A 173 0.58 13.56 -15.78
N ASN A 174 0.99 14.73 -16.22
CA ASN A 174 1.12 15.09 -17.64
C ASN A 174 -0.18 14.84 -18.45
N GLY A 175 -1.34 15.13 -17.84
CA GLY A 175 -2.65 14.96 -18.47
C GLY A 175 -3.21 13.55 -18.52
N SER A 176 -2.44 12.53 -18.13
CA SER A 176 -2.87 11.12 -18.11
C SER A 176 -3.15 10.65 -16.69
N ARG A 177 -4.12 9.73 -16.54
CA ARG A 177 -4.37 9.06 -15.27
C ARG A 177 -3.22 8.13 -14.94
N GLN A 178 -2.62 8.33 -13.78
CA GLN A 178 -1.45 7.59 -13.33
C GLN A 178 -1.50 7.32 -11.83
N VAL A 179 -0.52 6.57 -11.37
CA VAL A 179 -0.38 6.19 -9.96
C VAL A 179 0.96 6.70 -9.46
N TYR A 180 1.01 7.20 -8.22
CA TYR A 180 2.27 7.57 -7.60
C TYR A 180 2.37 7.08 -6.17
N ILE A 181 3.60 6.95 -5.70
CA ILE A 181 3.97 6.62 -4.33
C ILE A 181 4.74 7.82 -3.77
N PRO A 182 4.21 8.50 -2.74
CA PRO A 182 4.95 9.54 -2.05
C PRO A 182 6.04 8.89 -1.20
N ILE A 183 7.24 9.40 -1.31
CA ILE A 183 8.38 8.95 -0.53
C ILE A 183 8.67 9.95 0.57
N TYR A 184 8.65 9.48 1.80
CA TYR A 184 9.03 10.25 2.97
C TYR A 184 10.36 9.76 3.51
N ARG A 185 11.03 10.61 4.28
CA ARG A 185 12.27 10.24 4.98
C ARG A 185 11.99 9.79 6.41
N GLN A 186 12.82 8.90 6.89
CA GLN A 186 12.89 8.62 8.31
C GLN A 186 13.50 9.83 9.03
N PRO A 187 13.12 10.10 10.30
CA PRO A 187 13.73 11.18 11.09
C PRO A 187 15.26 11.06 11.12
N GLY A 188 15.94 12.17 10.85
CA GLY A 188 17.42 12.21 10.85
C GLY A 188 18.09 11.72 9.56
N ALA A 189 17.36 11.19 8.60
CA ALA A 189 17.93 10.73 7.34
C ALA A 189 18.23 11.89 6.37
N ASN A 190 19.26 11.71 5.52
CA ASN A 190 19.69 12.72 4.56
C ASN A 190 18.81 12.69 3.29
N THR A 191 18.16 13.82 3.01
CA THR A 191 17.28 13.99 1.84
C THR A 191 17.97 13.68 0.51
N ILE A 192 19.16 14.25 0.29
CA ILE A 192 19.89 14.11 -0.98
C ILE A 192 20.26 12.65 -1.21
N GLU A 193 20.82 12.01 -0.18
CA GLU A 193 21.29 10.64 -0.26
C GLU A 193 20.13 9.65 -0.55
N ILE A 194 18.97 9.86 0.08
CA ILE A 194 17.79 9.02 -0.16
C ILE A 194 17.34 9.15 -1.63
N VAL A 195 17.18 10.37 -2.13
CA VAL A 195 16.72 10.58 -3.52
C VAL A 195 17.72 10.01 -4.53
N ASP A 196 19.02 10.15 -4.28
CA ASP A 196 20.06 9.54 -5.14
C ASP A 196 19.96 8.01 -5.15
N ARG A 197 19.76 7.40 -3.99
CA ARG A 197 19.56 5.94 -3.89
C ARG A 197 18.30 5.50 -4.63
N ILE A 198 17.20 6.25 -4.49
CA ILE A 198 15.96 5.96 -5.22
C ILE A 198 16.20 6.03 -6.72
N ASN A 199 16.76 7.12 -7.23
CA ASN A 199 17.02 7.30 -8.66
C ASN A 199 17.92 6.18 -9.21
N LYS A 200 18.95 5.79 -8.47
CA LYS A 200 19.84 4.69 -8.86
C LYS A 200 19.15 3.33 -8.87
N GLN A 201 18.24 3.10 -7.92
CA GLN A 201 17.56 1.82 -7.78
C GLN A 201 16.34 1.68 -8.69
N LEU A 202 15.68 2.78 -9.08
CA LEU A 202 14.50 2.73 -9.93
C LEU A 202 14.74 2.02 -11.26
N SER A 203 15.89 2.24 -11.90
CA SER A 203 16.25 1.55 -13.14
C SER A 203 16.42 0.03 -12.92
N THR A 204 17.07 -0.35 -11.82
CA THR A 204 17.25 -1.76 -11.45
C THR A 204 15.92 -2.43 -11.11
N ILE A 205 15.07 -1.72 -10.35
CA ILE A 205 13.73 -2.19 -9.99
C ILE A 205 12.87 -2.38 -11.25
N LEU A 206 12.91 -1.42 -12.18
CA LEU A 206 12.17 -1.50 -13.44
C LEU A 206 12.57 -2.73 -14.27
N VAL A 207 13.88 -2.97 -14.42
CA VAL A 207 14.39 -4.15 -15.16
C VAL A 207 13.92 -5.43 -14.46
N ARG A 208 14.00 -5.47 -13.14
CA ARG A 208 13.57 -6.64 -12.36
C ARG A 208 12.07 -6.90 -12.50
N LEU A 209 11.22 -5.86 -12.41
CA LEU A 209 9.78 -5.97 -12.60
C LEU A 209 9.42 -6.49 -14.00
N LYS A 210 10.10 -5.98 -15.04
CA LYS A 210 9.90 -6.44 -16.41
C LYS A 210 10.31 -7.91 -16.59
N ASN A 211 11.35 -8.37 -15.92
CA ASN A 211 11.80 -9.76 -15.99
C ASN A 211 10.89 -10.70 -15.20
N GLU A 212 10.42 -10.28 -14.01
CA GLU A 212 9.51 -11.06 -13.17
C GLU A 212 8.15 -11.31 -13.87
N ARG A 213 7.74 -10.41 -14.77
CA ARG A 213 6.51 -10.51 -15.58
C ARG A 213 6.78 -10.47 -17.08
N ALA A 214 7.82 -11.15 -17.53
CA ALA A 214 8.24 -11.15 -18.95
C ALA A 214 7.15 -11.68 -19.90
N GLU A 215 6.22 -12.49 -19.40
CA GLU A 215 5.09 -13.03 -20.16
C GLU A 215 4.01 -11.99 -20.47
N ASP A 216 3.94 -10.89 -19.70
CA ASP A 216 2.97 -9.82 -19.92
C ASP A 216 3.55 -8.77 -20.88
N PRO A 217 3.04 -8.68 -22.13
CA PRO A 217 3.55 -7.74 -23.12
C PRO A 217 3.42 -6.28 -22.70
N LYS A 218 2.43 -5.94 -21.87
CA LYS A 218 2.21 -4.58 -21.35
C LYS A 218 3.36 -4.09 -20.49
N MET A 219 4.13 -5.00 -19.86
CA MET A 219 5.27 -4.63 -19.03
C MET A 219 6.38 -3.92 -19.80
N LYS A 220 6.45 -4.08 -21.11
CA LYS A 220 7.45 -3.40 -21.95
C LYS A 220 7.29 -1.89 -21.89
N SER A 221 6.05 -1.41 -21.90
CA SER A 221 5.69 0.01 -21.87
C SER A 221 5.66 0.62 -20.45
N LEU A 222 5.98 -0.18 -19.41
CA LEU A 222 6.04 0.31 -18.04
C LEU A 222 7.20 1.30 -17.87
N VAL A 223 6.89 2.46 -17.30
CA VAL A 223 7.85 3.52 -16.99
C VAL A 223 7.74 3.89 -15.51
N LEU A 224 8.89 3.95 -14.85
CA LEU A 224 9.03 4.50 -13.51
C LEU A 224 9.78 5.83 -13.61
N SER A 225 9.24 6.87 -13.02
CA SER A 225 9.86 8.20 -13.02
C SER A 225 9.72 8.88 -11.67
N VAL A 226 10.55 9.88 -11.41
CA VAL A 226 10.43 10.72 -10.22
C VAL A 226 9.82 12.04 -10.64
N ALA A 227 8.64 12.35 -10.12
CA ALA A 227 8.04 13.66 -10.19
C ALA A 227 8.24 14.35 -8.84
N MET A 228 8.42 15.65 -8.83
CA MET A 228 8.66 16.45 -7.63
C MET A 228 9.87 15.89 -6.83
N ASP A 229 11.01 16.51 -7.00
CA ASP A 229 12.26 16.18 -6.32
C ASP A 229 12.70 17.34 -5.42
N GLN A 230 12.57 17.20 -4.11
CA GLN A 230 13.01 18.21 -3.15
C GLN A 230 14.53 18.32 -3.06
N SER A 231 15.29 17.28 -3.44
CA SER A 231 16.75 17.32 -3.38
C SER A 231 17.34 18.41 -4.28
N VAL A 232 16.66 18.78 -5.35
CA VAL A 232 17.07 19.84 -6.29
C VAL A 232 17.16 21.18 -5.56
N GLY A 233 16.12 21.55 -4.81
CA GLY A 233 16.10 22.77 -4.00
C GLY A 233 17.17 22.78 -2.91
N VAL A 234 17.32 21.65 -2.21
CA VAL A 234 18.33 21.50 -1.16
C VAL A 234 19.75 21.62 -1.72
N ARG A 235 20.04 20.97 -2.85
CA ARG A 235 21.35 21.09 -3.54
C ARG A 235 21.64 22.52 -3.96
N SER A 236 20.64 23.20 -4.52
CA SER A 236 20.77 24.61 -4.92
C SER A 236 21.10 25.51 -3.72
N SER A 237 20.39 25.31 -2.61
CA SER A 237 20.64 26.07 -1.38
C SER A 237 22.05 25.82 -0.82
N ILE A 238 22.49 24.56 -0.78
CA ILE A 238 23.86 24.21 -0.33
C ILE A 238 24.91 24.84 -1.23
N LYS A 239 24.72 24.79 -2.55
CA LYS A 239 25.64 25.40 -3.52
C LYS A 239 25.73 26.91 -3.33
N SER A 240 24.60 27.58 -3.11
CA SER A 240 24.57 29.02 -2.83
C SER A 240 25.29 29.39 -1.54
N LEU A 241 25.09 28.59 -0.48
CA LEU A 241 25.79 28.78 0.79
C LEU A 241 27.31 28.57 0.66
N GLN A 242 27.72 27.55 -0.08
CA GLN A 242 29.14 27.28 -0.34
C GLN A 242 29.79 28.43 -1.11
N LEU A 243 29.11 28.94 -2.12
CA LEU A 243 29.59 30.10 -2.92
C LEU A 243 29.69 31.38 -2.05
N ALA A 244 28.65 31.68 -1.28
CA ALA A 244 28.63 32.83 -0.38
C ALA A 244 29.71 32.72 0.70
N GLY A 245 29.88 31.53 1.27
CA GLY A 245 30.94 31.27 2.25
C GLY A 245 32.35 31.41 1.67
N ALA A 246 32.57 30.88 0.45
CA ALA A 246 33.85 31.03 -0.24
C ALA A 246 34.18 32.47 -0.56
N LEU A 247 33.19 33.23 -1.08
CA LEU A 247 33.36 34.66 -1.36
C LEU A 247 33.60 35.47 -0.08
N GLY A 248 32.86 35.18 1.00
CA GLY A 248 33.05 35.81 2.31
C GLY A 248 34.43 35.54 2.89
N ALA A 249 34.90 34.30 2.81
CA ALA A 249 36.26 33.92 3.28
C ALA A 249 37.35 34.61 2.44
N LEU A 250 37.16 34.73 1.12
CA LEU A 250 38.09 35.39 0.21
C LEU A 250 38.16 36.86 0.53
N LEU A 251 37.01 37.54 0.70
CA LEU A 251 36.95 38.94 1.08
C LEU A 251 37.56 39.23 2.45
N ALA A 252 37.25 38.38 3.45
CA ALA A 252 37.84 38.52 4.77
C ALA A 252 39.36 38.32 4.75
N GLY A 253 39.86 37.35 3.96
CA GLY A 253 41.32 37.14 3.78
C GLY A 253 42.01 38.33 3.12
N LEU A 254 41.34 39.02 2.16
CA LEU A 254 41.85 40.20 1.47
C LEU A 254 41.91 41.43 2.39
N VAL A 255 41.01 41.52 3.38
CA VAL A 255 40.99 42.65 4.35
C VAL A 255 42.03 42.46 5.46
N VAL A 256 42.41 41.22 5.77
CA VAL A 256 43.39 40.90 6.84
C VAL A 256 44.82 40.91 6.33
N LEU A 257 45.07 40.79 5.03
CA LEU A 257 46.36 40.98 4.36
C LEU A 257 46.63 42.43 4.10
#